data_adb482c0ac154d096147e8891e4c3baf
#
_entry.id   adb482c0ac154d096147e8891e4c3baf
#
_cell.length_a   1.000
_cell.length_b   1.000
_cell.length_c   1.000
_cell.angle_alpha   90.00
_cell.angle_beta   90.00
_cell.angle_gamma   90.00
#
_symmetry.space_group_name_H-M   'P 1'
#
loop_
_entity.id
_entity.type
_entity.pdbx_description
1 polymer ?
#
loop_
_entity_poly.entity_id
_entity_poly.type
_entity_poly.pdbx_seq_one_letter_code
_entity_poly.pdbx_strand_id
1 'polypeptide(L)'
;MHRLMMTSAAYRQSSTVTADHERLDPENVHYSRMPLTRMDAESLYDSMLLVAGRLDETHYGPHRTLEVRGDGLVTPAGSARGWRRMIYVQLQRKVVATHLENFDFPQMNPNCVQRRGSTVAPQALHLMNNGMVRRLAEHFAERVRRQAGTDPARQIEWVYLTALSRPPREDEQTLGRQALARLAEEWCKHGMDGDKAARRALTTYCHTILNSAAFLYFD
;
A
#
# COMPACT_ATOMS: atom_id res chain seq x y z
N MET A 1 16.74 -20.63 5.95
CA MET A 1 17.42 -19.34 6.10
C MET A 1 16.44 -18.19 6.32
N HIS A 2 15.44 -17.88 5.48
CA HIS A 2 14.50 -16.76 5.65
C HIS A 2 13.82 -16.74 7.04
N ARG A 3 13.29 -17.88 7.49
CA ARG A 3 12.66 -17.96 8.82
C ARG A 3 13.63 -17.56 9.95
N LEU A 4 14.89 -18.02 9.89
CA LEU A 4 15.91 -17.67 10.89
C LEU A 4 16.18 -16.16 10.92
N MET A 5 16.29 -15.53 9.75
CA MET A 5 16.48 -14.08 9.63
C MET A 5 15.28 -13.32 10.19
N MET A 6 14.07 -13.65 9.74
CA MET A 6 12.82 -12.95 10.12
C MET A 6 12.44 -13.13 11.60
N THR A 7 12.91 -14.21 12.25
CA THR A 7 12.65 -14.42 13.69
C THR A 7 13.78 -13.92 14.59
N SER A 8 14.87 -13.40 14.02
CA SER A 8 15.98 -12.84 14.81
C SER A 8 15.56 -11.57 15.57
N ALA A 9 16.18 -11.34 16.72
CA ALA A 9 15.93 -10.13 17.50
C ALA A 9 16.27 -8.86 16.71
N ALA A 10 17.36 -8.87 15.93
CA ALA A 10 17.78 -7.74 15.11
C ALA A 10 16.74 -7.37 14.04
N TYR A 11 16.16 -8.37 13.36
CA TYR A 11 15.12 -8.12 12.34
C TYR A 11 13.79 -7.63 12.92
N ARG A 12 13.50 -8.00 14.17
CA ARG A 12 12.25 -7.69 14.88
C ARG A 12 12.35 -6.48 15.80
N GLN A 13 13.39 -5.66 15.66
CA GLN A 13 13.50 -4.42 16.41
C GLN A 13 12.42 -3.42 15.99
N SER A 14 11.93 -2.64 16.95
CA SER A 14 11.02 -1.52 16.67
C SER A 14 11.77 -0.35 16.05
N SER A 15 11.09 0.44 15.23
CA SER A 15 11.57 1.72 14.69
C SER A 15 11.42 2.88 15.68
N THR A 16 10.81 2.64 16.84
CA THR A 16 10.56 3.69 17.86
C THR A 16 11.88 4.27 18.37
N VAL A 17 12.03 5.58 18.21
CA VAL A 17 13.18 6.32 18.71
C VAL A 17 12.97 6.69 20.17
N THR A 18 13.89 6.30 21.05
CA THR A 18 13.90 6.69 22.46
C THR A 18 14.96 7.78 22.71
N ALA A 19 14.86 8.49 23.85
CA ALA A 19 15.87 9.46 24.24
C ALA A 19 17.29 8.85 24.35
N ASP A 20 17.39 7.59 24.73
CA ASP A 20 18.68 6.89 24.77
C ASP A 20 19.21 6.60 23.36
N HIS A 21 18.35 6.26 22.40
CA HIS A 21 18.75 6.11 20.99
C HIS A 21 19.31 7.42 20.43
N GLU A 22 18.66 8.56 20.71
CA GLU A 22 19.12 9.88 20.26
C GLU A 22 20.46 10.28 20.89
N ARG A 23 20.67 9.91 22.15
CA ARG A 23 21.87 10.26 22.89
C ARG A 23 23.07 9.36 22.57
N LEU A 24 22.87 8.03 22.43
CA LEU A 24 23.95 7.04 22.35
C LEU A 24 24.26 6.60 20.92
N ASP A 25 23.26 6.58 20.04
CA ASP A 25 23.37 6.09 18.67
C ASP A 25 22.40 6.87 17.74
N PRO A 26 22.57 8.20 17.60
CA PRO A 26 21.66 9.04 16.81
C PRO A 26 21.59 8.59 15.35
N GLU A 27 22.71 8.18 14.77
CA GLU A 27 22.80 7.73 13.36
C GLU A 27 22.51 6.24 13.17
N ASN A 28 22.14 5.54 14.24
CA ASN A 28 21.84 4.09 14.21
C ASN A 28 22.99 3.22 13.63
N VAL A 29 24.23 3.58 13.92
CA VAL A 29 25.41 2.86 13.46
C VAL A 29 25.52 1.46 14.06
N HIS A 30 25.02 1.29 15.27
CA HIS A 30 25.01 0.02 16.01
C HIS A 30 23.76 -0.82 15.78
N TYR A 31 22.87 -0.41 14.87
CA TYR A 31 21.58 -1.09 14.63
C TYR A 31 20.76 -1.27 15.90
N SER A 32 20.74 -0.24 16.75
CA SER A 32 20.00 -0.23 18.02
C SER A 32 18.48 -0.21 17.83
N ARG A 33 18.01 0.15 16.66
CA ARG A 33 16.61 0.16 16.23
C ARG A 33 16.46 -0.17 14.75
N MET A 34 15.25 -0.56 14.34
CA MET A 34 14.95 -0.70 12.90
C MET A 34 14.91 0.69 12.25
N PRO A 35 15.64 0.94 11.16
CA PRO A 35 15.48 2.18 10.43
C PRO A 35 14.11 2.21 9.73
N LEU A 36 13.34 3.27 9.94
CA LEU A 36 12.07 3.46 9.22
C LEU A 36 12.36 3.65 7.73
N THR A 37 11.99 2.68 6.94
CA THR A 37 12.30 2.67 5.51
C THR A 37 11.02 2.54 4.68
N ARG A 38 10.84 3.42 3.70
CA ARG A 38 9.73 3.34 2.77
C ARG A 38 9.88 2.11 1.86
N MET A 39 8.79 1.43 1.56
CA MET A 39 8.77 0.37 0.55
C MET A 39 9.28 0.90 -0.79
N ASP A 40 10.04 0.07 -1.52
CA ASP A 40 10.36 0.37 -2.91
C ASP A 40 9.11 0.28 -3.81
N ALA A 41 9.21 0.82 -5.02
CA ALA A 41 8.09 0.91 -5.95
C ALA A 41 7.46 -0.45 -6.26
N GLU A 42 8.30 -1.47 -6.45
CA GLU A 42 7.86 -2.82 -6.80
C GLU A 42 7.15 -3.50 -5.62
N SER A 43 7.72 -3.38 -4.42
CA SER A 43 7.14 -3.95 -3.20
C SER A 43 5.83 -3.26 -2.85
N LEU A 44 5.75 -1.94 -2.99
CA LEU A 44 4.52 -1.18 -2.76
C LEU A 44 3.40 -1.61 -3.73
N TYR A 45 3.73 -1.75 -5.01
CA TYR A 45 2.78 -2.23 -6.01
C TYR A 45 2.27 -3.64 -5.68
N ASP A 46 3.18 -4.58 -5.44
CA ASP A 46 2.86 -5.97 -5.12
C ASP A 46 2.02 -6.06 -3.83
N SER A 47 2.35 -5.26 -2.80
CA SER A 47 1.62 -5.20 -1.53
C SER A 47 0.19 -4.69 -1.72
N MET A 48 -0.03 -3.63 -2.51
CA MET A 48 -1.37 -3.16 -2.83
C MET A 48 -2.21 -4.23 -3.53
N LEU A 49 -1.62 -4.98 -4.45
CA LEU A 49 -2.30 -6.09 -5.13
C LEU A 49 -2.66 -7.23 -4.18
N LEU A 50 -1.73 -7.59 -3.28
CA LEU A 50 -1.92 -8.64 -2.29
C LEU A 50 -3.06 -8.29 -1.34
N VAL A 51 -3.05 -7.08 -0.80
CA VAL A 51 -4.08 -6.57 0.13
C VAL A 51 -5.44 -6.53 -0.54
N ALA A 52 -5.50 -6.07 -1.78
CA ALA A 52 -6.72 -6.06 -2.59
C ALA A 52 -7.22 -7.45 -3.00
N GLY A 53 -6.40 -8.51 -2.82
CA GLY A 53 -6.71 -9.87 -3.29
C GLY A 53 -6.75 -9.96 -4.81
N ARG A 54 -5.94 -9.15 -5.49
CA ARG A 54 -5.85 -9.07 -6.96
C ARG A 54 -4.46 -9.40 -7.50
N LEU A 55 -3.59 -9.94 -6.64
CA LEU A 55 -2.28 -10.43 -7.06
C LEU A 55 -2.43 -11.76 -7.81
N ASP A 56 -2.03 -11.76 -9.06
CA ASP A 56 -1.88 -12.97 -9.87
C ASP A 56 -0.47 -13.53 -9.66
N GLU A 57 -0.36 -14.60 -8.87
CA GLU A 57 0.91 -15.25 -8.52
C GLU A 57 1.41 -16.23 -9.60
N THR A 58 0.88 -16.19 -10.82
CA THR A 58 1.37 -17.03 -11.90
C THR A 58 2.85 -16.76 -12.16
N HIS A 59 3.67 -17.79 -11.99
CA HIS A 59 5.09 -17.76 -12.29
C HIS A 59 5.34 -18.08 -13.76
N TYR A 60 6.47 -17.58 -14.29
CA TYR A 60 6.94 -17.83 -15.66
C TYR A 60 6.00 -17.32 -16.77
N GLY A 61 6.35 -17.60 -18.01
CA GLY A 61 5.59 -17.18 -19.18
C GLY A 61 5.89 -15.73 -19.63
N PRO A 62 5.17 -15.23 -20.64
CA PRO A 62 5.43 -13.92 -21.22
C PRO A 62 5.16 -12.80 -20.18
N HIS A 63 5.89 -11.71 -20.34
CA HIS A 63 5.68 -10.49 -19.54
C HIS A 63 4.28 -9.90 -19.75
N ARG A 64 3.82 -9.12 -18.78
CA ARG A 64 2.62 -8.27 -18.95
C ARG A 64 3.00 -6.96 -19.59
N THR A 65 2.19 -6.54 -20.55
CA THR A 65 2.35 -5.27 -21.27
C THR A 65 1.97 -4.08 -20.40
N LEU A 66 2.32 -2.89 -20.86
CA LEU A 66 1.90 -1.62 -20.29
C LEU A 66 0.74 -1.04 -21.10
N GLU A 67 -0.19 -0.41 -20.42
CA GLU A 67 -1.27 0.40 -21.01
C GLU A 67 -0.88 1.87 -20.88
N VAL A 68 -0.80 2.55 -22.02
CA VAL A 68 -0.48 3.98 -22.07
C VAL A 68 -1.77 4.75 -22.35
N ARG A 69 -2.17 5.61 -21.43
CA ARG A 69 -3.33 6.50 -21.60
C ARG A 69 -2.94 7.76 -22.38
N GLY A 70 -3.95 8.41 -22.96
CA GLY A 70 -3.73 9.64 -23.74
C GLY A 70 -3.22 10.84 -22.92
N ASP A 71 -3.37 10.80 -21.58
CA ASP A 71 -2.81 11.79 -20.64
C ASP A 71 -1.39 11.45 -20.17
N GLY A 72 -0.77 10.41 -20.72
CA GLY A 72 0.59 9.99 -20.38
C GLY A 72 0.69 9.02 -19.21
N LEU A 73 -0.41 8.68 -18.52
CA LEU A 73 -0.38 7.70 -17.45
C LEU A 73 -0.09 6.30 -18.00
N VAL A 74 0.94 5.65 -17.48
CA VAL A 74 1.35 4.30 -17.84
C VAL A 74 1.08 3.33 -16.69
N THR A 75 0.26 2.30 -16.94
CA THR A 75 -0.09 1.30 -15.93
C THR A 75 0.13 -0.13 -16.46
N PRO A 76 0.47 -1.09 -15.58
CA PRO A 76 0.52 -2.49 -15.99
C PRO A 76 -0.85 -3.01 -16.43
N ALA A 77 -0.89 -3.75 -17.54
CA ALA A 77 -2.10 -4.39 -18.01
C ALA A 77 -2.55 -5.52 -17.09
N GLY A 78 -3.82 -5.49 -16.73
CA GLY A 78 -4.46 -6.52 -15.92
C GLY A 78 -4.99 -7.70 -16.73
N SER A 79 -5.55 -8.70 -16.04
CA SER A 79 -6.27 -9.83 -16.61
C SER A 79 -7.50 -10.15 -15.74
N ALA A 80 -8.31 -11.13 -16.16
CA ALA A 80 -9.42 -11.62 -15.34
C ALA A 80 -8.99 -12.11 -13.94
N ARG A 81 -7.74 -12.60 -13.82
CA ARG A 81 -7.16 -13.04 -12.54
C ARG A 81 -6.66 -11.88 -11.68
N GLY A 82 -6.44 -10.69 -12.24
CA GLY A 82 -5.85 -9.53 -11.59
C GLY A 82 -4.59 -9.06 -12.30
N TRP A 83 -3.62 -8.60 -11.51
CA TRP A 83 -2.33 -8.13 -11.98
C TRP A 83 -1.22 -9.02 -11.45
N ARG A 84 -0.22 -9.26 -12.29
CA ARG A 84 0.97 -9.99 -11.87
C ARG A 84 1.90 -9.10 -11.06
N ARG A 85 2.80 -9.73 -10.31
CA ARG A 85 3.88 -9.02 -9.60
C ARG A 85 4.68 -8.14 -10.55
N MET A 86 5.19 -7.03 -10.04
CA MET A 86 5.91 -6.04 -10.85
C MET A 86 7.10 -6.65 -11.61
N ILE A 87 7.76 -7.66 -11.06
CA ILE A 87 8.86 -8.37 -11.71
C ILE A 87 8.46 -9.04 -13.06
N TYR A 88 7.17 -9.28 -13.29
CA TYR A 88 6.64 -9.86 -14.54
C TYR A 88 6.05 -8.81 -15.48
N VAL A 89 6.14 -7.54 -15.14
CA VAL A 89 5.69 -6.43 -15.98
C VAL A 89 6.81 -6.03 -16.93
N GLN A 90 6.45 -5.72 -18.16
CA GLN A 90 7.41 -5.28 -19.18
C GLN A 90 8.10 -3.99 -18.72
N LEU A 91 9.43 -3.98 -18.77
CA LEU A 91 10.24 -2.81 -18.50
C LEU A 91 10.86 -2.33 -19.83
N GLN A 92 10.48 -1.15 -20.26
CA GLN A 92 10.98 -0.51 -21.48
C GLN A 92 11.74 0.75 -21.11
N ARG A 93 12.87 1.03 -21.80
CA ARG A 93 13.68 2.22 -21.53
C ARG A 93 12.94 3.54 -21.78
N LYS A 94 12.01 3.55 -22.73
CA LYS A 94 11.27 4.77 -23.13
C LYS A 94 9.89 4.87 -22.49
N VAL A 95 9.36 3.79 -21.98
CA VAL A 95 8.00 3.72 -21.41
C VAL A 95 8.09 2.95 -20.12
N VAL A 96 8.10 3.66 -19.01
CA VAL A 96 8.15 3.09 -17.66
C VAL A 96 6.77 3.25 -17.02
N ALA A 97 6.35 2.30 -16.21
CA ALA A 97 5.12 2.45 -15.45
C ALA A 97 5.21 3.67 -14.52
N THR A 98 4.20 4.54 -14.57
CA THR A 98 4.19 5.82 -13.80
C THR A 98 4.37 5.59 -12.30
N HIS A 99 3.89 4.44 -11.78
CA HIS A 99 4.12 4.05 -10.40
C HIS A 99 5.62 3.90 -10.10
N LEU A 100 6.36 3.23 -10.98
CA LEU A 100 7.81 3.04 -10.82
C LEU A 100 8.55 4.38 -10.84
N GLU A 101 8.22 5.27 -11.80
CA GLU A 101 8.85 6.59 -11.90
C GLU A 101 8.60 7.44 -10.65
N ASN A 102 7.37 7.46 -10.14
CA ASN A 102 7.01 8.25 -8.96
C ASN A 102 7.64 7.74 -7.67
N PHE A 103 7.96 6.43 -7.59
CA PHE A 103 8.49 5.81 -6.38
C PHE A 103 9.97 5.44 -6.47
N ASP A 104 10.75 6.28 -7.15
CA ASP A 104 12.22 6.24 -7.20
C ASP A 104 12.78 4.95 -7.80
N PHE A 105 12.10 4.37 -8.81
CA PHE A 105 12.66 3.27 -9.55
C PHE A 105 13.99 3.71 -10.22
N PRO A 106 15.06 2.92 -10.12
CA PRO A 106 16.35 3.29 -10.67
C PRO A 106 16.30 3.54 -12.18
N GLN A 107 16.96 4.59 -12.62
CA GLN A 107 17.19 4.78 -14.05
C GLN A 107 18.12 3.68 -14.58
N MET A 108 17.81 3.16 -15.76
CA MET A 108 18.59 2.09 -16.38
C MET A 108 19.90 2.55 -17.01
N ASN A 109 20.11 3.86 -17.11
CA ASN A 109 21.31 4.45 -17.67
C ASN A 109 21.62 5.81 -17.01
N PRO A 110 22.74 5.96 -16.30
CA PRO A 110 23.72 4.92 -15.94
C PRO A 110 23.14 3.90 -14.94
N ASN A 111 23.83 2.75 -14.79
CA ASN A 111 23.43 1.74 -13.83
C ASN A 111 23.40 2.29 -12.40
N CYS A 112 22.33 1.99 -11.69
CA CYS A 112 22.16 2.39 -10.30
C CYS A 112 22.82 1.36 -9.37
N VAL A 113 23.83 1.80 -8.63
CA VAL A 113 24.52 0.95 -7.64
C VAL A 113 23.76 0.92 -6.32
N GLN A 114 23.09 2.00 -5.96
CA GLN A 114 22.33 2.15 -4.73
C GLN A 114 21.03 2.93 -4.97
N ARG A 115 19.90 2.36 -4.60
CA ARG A 115 18.61 3.06 -4.67
C ARG A 115 18.56 4.16 -3.61
N ARG A 116 18.02 5.30 -4.00
CA ARG A 116 17.71 6.40 -3.07
C ARG A 116 16.19 6.48 -2.95
N GLY A 117 15.69 6.52 -1.73
CA GLY A 117 14.28 6.79 -1.47
C GLY A 117 14.06 8.30 -1.27
N SER A 118 13.05 8.84 -1.92
CA SER A 118 12.58 10.20 -1.68
C SER A 118 11.16 10.18 -1.09
N THR A 119 10.74 11.27 -0.45
CA THR A 119 9.35 11.48 -0.04
C THR A 119 8.92 12.83 -0.61
N VAL A 120 8.17 12.77 -1.70
CA VAL A 120 7.78 13.95 -2.47
C VAL A 120 6.27 13.97 -2.76
N ALA A 121 5.71 15.17 -2.92
CA ALA A 121 4.27 15.36 -3.15
C ALA A 121 3.70 14.55 -4.34
N PRO A 122 4.40 14.37 -5.48
CA PRO A 122 3.89 13.54 -6.58
C PRO A 122 3.54 12.09 -6.18
N GLN A 123 4.25 11.51 -5.21
CA GLN A 123 3.96 10.15 -4.71
C GLN A 123 2.59 10.09 -4.02
N ALA A 124 2.32 11.02 -3.11
CA ALA A 124 1.01 11.12 -2.45
C ALA A 124 -0.11 11.39 -3.46
N LEU A 125 0.10 12.32 -4.38
CA LEU A 125 -0.87 12.64 -5.44
C LEU A 125 -1.12 11.45 -6.36
N HIS A 126 -0.10 10.66 -6.67
CA HIS A 126 -0.26 9.44 -7.45
C HIS A 126 -1.17 8.44 -6.73
N LEU A 127 -0.91 8.13 -5.47
CA LEU A 127 -1.74 7.19 -4.70
C LEU A 127 -3.17 7.69 -4.52
N MET A 128 -3.38 8.98 -4.31
CA MET A 128 -4.71 9.57 -4.15
C MET A 128 -5.53 9.59 -5.45
N ASN A 129 -4.89 9.84 -6.59
CA ASN A 129 -5.59 10.13 -7.84
C ASN A 129 -5.54 9.01 -8.88
N ASN A 130 -4.61 8.04 -8.74
CA ASN A 130 -4.46 6.97 -9.70
C ASN A 130 -5.69 6.05 -9.71
N GLY A 131 -6.29 5.88 -10.89
CA GLY A 131 -7.49 5.03 -11.08
C GLY A 131 -7.25 3.55 -10.75
N MET A 132 -6.03 3.05 -10.91
CA MET A 132 -5.68 1.69 -10.50
C MET A 132 -5.71 1.55 -8.98
N VAL A 133 -5.10 2.48 -8.25
CA VAL A 133 -5.10 2.46 -6.77
C VAL A 133 -6.52 2.54 -6.22
N ARG A 134 -7.39 3.37 -6.82
CA ARG A 134 -8.81 3.44 -6.46
C ARG A 134 -9.54 2.12 -6.69
N ARG A 135 -9.31 1.46 -7.84
CA ARG A 135 -9.89 0.13 -8.10
C ARG A 135 -9.37 -0.92 -7.10
N LEU A 136 -8.10 -0.86 -6.73
CA LEU A 136 -7.56 -1.76 -5.70
C LEU A 136 -8.21 -1.52 -4.33
N ALA A 137 -8.47 -0.27 -3.97
CA ALA A 137 -9.21 0.06 -2.76
C ALA A 137 -10.67 -0.48 -2.79
N GLU A 138 -11.33 -0.47 -3.94
CA GLU A 138 -12.66 -1.09 -4.13
C GLU A 138 -12.59 -2.61 -3.91
N HIS A 139 -11.63 -3.29 -4.51
CA HIS A 139 -11.43 -4.73 -4.30
C HIS A 139 -11.07 -5.07 -2.86
N PHE A 140 -10.25 -4.24 -2.21
CA PHE A 140 -9.91 -4.40 -0.80
C PHE A 140 -11.14 -4.26 0.10
N ALA A 141 -11.95 -3.24 -0.10
CA ALA A 141 -13.21 -3.04 0.64
C ALA A 141 -14.17 -4.21 0.44
N GLU A 142 -14.30 -4.73 -0.79
CA GLU A 142 -15.11 -5.89 -1.07
C GLU A 142 -14.58 -7.15 -0.37
N ARG A 143 -13.27 -7.36 -0.34
CA ARG A 143 -12.62 -8.44 0.42
C ARG A 143 -12.93 -8.34 1.91
N VAL A 144 -12.80 -7.14 2.49
CA VAL A 144 -13.12 -6.89 3.90
C VAL A 144 -14.59 -7.19 4.20
N ARG A 145 -15.52 -6.73 3.35
CA ARG A 145 -16.96 -7.03 3.53
C ARG A 145 -17.27 -8.51 3.50
N ARG A 146 -16.64 -9.27 2.64
CA ARG A 146 -16.83 -10.74 2.58
C ARG A 146 -16.39 -11.42 3.86
N GLN A 147 -15.36 -10.92 4.54
CA GLN A 147 -14.80 -11.52 5.75
C GLN A 147 -15.45 -11.01 7.04
N ALA A 148 -15.70 -9.72 7.12
CA ALA A 148 -16.17 -9.03 8.32
C ALA A 148 -17.68 -8.72 8.31
N GLY A 149 -18.35 -8.88 7.17
CA GLY A 149 -19.77 -8.50 7.03
C GLY A 149 -19.97 -6.98 7.05
N THR A 150 -21.02 -6.55 7.76
CA THR A 150 -21.42 -5.13 7.85
C THR A 150 -21.05 -4.46 9.18
N ASP A 151 -20.45 -5.20 10.13
CA ASP A 151 -20.03 -4.64 11.41
C ASP A 151 -18.78 -3.75 11.23
N PRO A 152 -18.87 -2.43 11.51
CA PRO A 152 -17.75 -1.51 11.34
C PRO A 152 -16.53 -1.88 12.19
N ALA A 153 -16.72 -2.42 13.39
CA ALA A 153 -15.62 -2.79 14.27
C ALA A 153 -14.79 -3.91 13.66
N ARG A 154 -15.46 -4.96 13.16
CA ARG A 154 -14.81 -6.08 12.49
C ARG A 154 -14.20 -5.67 11.15
N GLN A 155 -14.85 -4.75 10.42
CA GLN A 155 -14.30 -4.23 9.17
C GLN A 155 -12.97 -3.49 9.40
N ILE A 156 -12.90 -2.63 10.42
CA ILE A 156 -11.66 -1.93 10.79
C ILE A 156 -10.57 -2.91 11.19
N GLU A 157 -10.89 -3.89 12.03
CA GLU A 157 -9.95 -4.94 12.42
C GLU A 157 -9.38 -5.68 11.21
N TRP A 158 -10.25 -6.11 10.29
CA TRP A 158 -9.82 -6.79 9.06
C TRP A 158 -8.98 -5.90 8.13
N VAL A 159 -9.28 -4.61 8.05
CA VAL A 159 -8.48 -3.65 7.30
C VAL A 159 -7.06 -3.60 7.86
N TYR A 160 -6.91 -3.45 9.18
CA TYR A 160 -5.61 -3.37 9.83
C TYR A 160 -4.82 -4.69 9.75
N LEU A 161 -5.46 -5.80 10.05
CA LEU A 161 -4.81 -7.12 9.93
C LEU A 161 -4.33 -7.41 8.50
N THR A 162 -5.13 -7.03 7.51
CA THR A 162 -4.80 -7.31 6.11
C THR A 162 -3.75 -6.36 5.54
N ALA A 163 -3.84 -5.06 5.84
CA ALA A 163 -2.96 -4.05 5.27
C ALA A 163 -1.70 -3.80 6.10
N LEU A 164 -1.81 -3.88 7.44
CA LEU A 164 -0.74 -3.50 8.35
C LEU A 164 -0.21 -4.67 9.19
N SER A 165 -0.76 -5.88 9.01
CA SER A 165 -0.36 -7.12 9.71
C SER A 165 -0.43 -7.01 11.25
N ARG A 166 -1.22 -6.08 11.78
CA ARG A 166 -1.46 -5.90 13.21
C ARG A 166 -2.91 -5.51 13.50
N PRO A 167 -3.43 -5.76 14.69
CA PRO A 167 -4.73 -5.23 15.08
C PRO A 167 -4.69 -3.70 15.22
N PRO A 168 -5.83 -3.00 15.06
CA PRO A 168 -5.93 -1.58 15.37
C PRO A 168 -5.79 -1.35 16.88
N ARG A 169 -5.20 -0.23 17.26
CA ARG A 169 -5.23 0.26 18.66
C ARG A 169 -6.62 0.80 18.99
N GLU A 170 -6.90 1.03 20.27
CA GLU A 170 -8.21 1.55 20.72
C GLU A 170 -8.55 2.92 20.11
N ASP A 171 -7.57 3.82 20.00
CA ASP A 171 -7.72 5.11 19.34
C ASP A 171 -7.99 4.97 17.84
N GLU A 172 -7.26 4.09 17.17
CA GLU A 172 -7.44 3.79 15.74
C GLU A 172 -8.81 3.16 15.47
N GLN A 173 -9.28 2.29 16.35
CA GLN A 173 -10.60 1.67 16.26
C GLN A 173 -11.71 2.72 16.42
N THR A 174 -11.55 3.64 17.36
CA THR A 174 -12.51 4.72 17.62
C THR A 174 -12.56 5.70 16.45
N LEU A 175 -11.40 6.17 15.98
CA LEU A 175 -11.29 7.06 14.82
C LEU A 175 -11.83 6.39 13.55
N GLY A 176 -11.54 5.11 13.35
CA GLY A 176 -12.05 4.34 12.21
C GLY A 176 -13.57 4.27 12.17
N ARG A 177 -14.23 4.01 13.31
CA ARG A 177 -15.70 4.01 13.39
C ARG A 177 -16.29 5.38 13.07
N GLN A 178 -15.70 6.44 13.64
CA GLN A 178 -16.13 7.80 13.36
C GLN A 178 -15.96 8.17 11.89
N ALA A 179 -14.82 7.79 11.28
CA ALA A 179 -14.55 8.03 9.87
C ALA A 179 -15.57 7.32 8.97
N LEU A 180 -15.83 6.03 9.21
CA LEU A 180 -16.82 5.26 8.43
C LEU A 180 -18.23 5.87 8.55
N ALA A 181 -18.65 6.27 9.76
CA ALA A 181 -19.94 6.89 9.97
C ALA A 181 -20.08 8.23 9.22
N ARG A 182 -19.08 9.12 9.35
CA ARG A 182 -19.06 10.40 8.64
C ARG A 182 -19.07 10.25 7.12
N LEU A 183 -18.22 9.33 6.60
CA LEU A 183 -18.17 9.06 5.17
C LEU A 183 -19.51 8.52 4.65
N ALA A 184 -20.16 7.62 5.37
CA ALA A 184 -21.46 7.09 4.98
C ALA A 184 -22.53 8.21 4.98
N GLU A 185 -22.55 9.07 6.00
CA GLU A 185 -23.45 10.22 6.08
C GLU A 185 -23.26 11.16 4.88
N GLU A 186 -22.02 11.51 4.55
CA GLU A 186 -21.72 12.37 3.39
C GLU A 186 -22.21 11.75 2.07
N TRP A 187 -22.03 10.46 1.87
CA TRP A 187 -22.53 9.79 0.68
C TRP A 187 -24.07 9.75 0.65
N CYS A 188 -24.74 9.61 1.80
CA CYS A 188 -26.20 9.71 1.89
C CYS A 188 -26.69 11.11 1.53
N LYS A 189 -26.01 12.19 1.99
CA LYS A 189 -26.34 13.58 1.60
C LYS A 189 -26.25 13.81 0.08
N HIS A 190 -25.39 13.04 -0.60
CA HIS A 190 -25.27 13.07 -2.06
C HIS A 190 -26.25 12.10 -2.78
N GLY A 191 -27.29 11.64 -2.10
CA GLY A 191 -28.38 10.85 -2.68
C GLY A 191 -28.10 9.36 -2.81
N MET A 192 -27.06 8.84 -2.15
CA MET A 192 -26.83 7.39 -2.12
C MET A 192 -27.72 6.70 -1.10
N ASP A 193 -28.22 5.52 -1.47
CA ASP A 193 -28.85 4.58 -0.55
C ASP A 193 -27.88 4.12 0.55
N GLY A 194 -28.40 3.84 1.75
CA GLY A 194 -27.59 3.56 2.94
C GLY A 194 -26.59 2.43 2.79
N ASP A 195 -26.95 1.28 2.15
CA ASP A 195 -26.00 0.19 1.93
C ASP A 195 -24.92 0.59 0.90
N LYS A 196 -25.29 1.33 -0.15
CA LYS A 196 -24.32 1.85 -1.13
C LYS A 196 -23.39 2.89 -0.49
N ALA A 197 -23.94 3.76 0.35
CA ALA A 197 -23.17 4.76 1.10
C ALA A 197 -22.17 4.10 2.03
N ALA A 198 -22.57 3.07 2.78
CA ALA A 198 -21.67 2.30 3.65
C ALA A 198 -20.57 1.57 2.86
N ARG A 199 -20.88 1.00 1.70
CA ARG A 199 -19.86 0.39 0.80
C ARG A 199 -18.85 1.43 0.32
N ARG A 200 -19.35 2.60 -0.09
CA ARG A 200 -18.48 3.67 -0.58
C ARG A 200 -17.62 4.26 0.52
N ALA A 201 -18.16 4.38 1.73
CA ALA A 201 -17.44 4.79 2.92
C ALA A 201 -16.27 3.82 3.22
N LEU A 202 -16.53 2.52 3.21
CA LEU A 202 -15.49 1.51 3.42
C LEU A 202 -14.42 1.56 2.31
N THR A 203 -14.82 1.76 1.05
CA THR A 203 -13.87 1.93 -0.05
C THR A 203 -12.96 3.13 0.17
N THR A 204 -13.52 4.27 0.57
CA THR A 204 -12.75 5.48 0.87
C THR A 204 -11.82 5.24 2.06
N TYR A 205 -12.29 4.57 3.10
CA TYR A 205 -11.47 4.20 4.26
C TYR A 205 -10.31 3.28 3.88
N CYS A 206 -10.54 2.23 3.10
CA CYS A 206 -9.50 1.34 2.58
C CYS A 206 -8.48 2.12 1.74
N HIS A 207 -8.95 3.06 0.90
CA HIS A 207 -8.09 3.92 0.11
C HIS A 207 -7.20 4.81 0.99
N THR A 208 -7.75 5.36 2.09
CA THR A 208 -6.99 6.15 3.06
C THR A 208 -5.89 5.31 3.73
N ILE A 209 -6.18 4.07 4.10
CA ILE A 209 -5.16 3.17 4.69
C ILE A 209 -4.04 2.86 3.70
N LEU A 210 -4.35 2.58 2.42
CA LEU A 210 -3.33 2.37 1.38
C LEU A 210 -2.45 3.60 1.12
N ASN A 211 -2.93 4.80 1.49
CA ASN A 211 -2.19 6.06 1.38
C ASN A 211 -1.50 6.48 2.69
N SER A 212 -1.64 5.70 3.75
CA SER A 212 -1.08 6.04 5.06
C SER A 212 0.41 5.74 5.16
N ALA A 213 1.12 6.47 6.00
CA ALA A 213 2.52 6.18 6.31
C ALA A 213 2.68 4.75 6.88
N ALA A 214 1.72 4.29 7.70
CA ALA A 214 1.72 2.94 8.25
C ALA A 214 1.71 1.84 7.20
N PHE A 215 1.16 2.10 5.99
CA PHE A 215 1.20 1.16 4.87
C PHE A 215 2.45 1.32 4.02
N LEU A 216 2.99 2.54 3.91
CA LEU A 216 4.09 2.85 3.00
C LEU A 216 5.48 2.54 3.58
N TYR A 217 5.61 2.51 4.89
CA TYR A 217 6.88 2.34 5.58
C TYR A 217 6.91 1.02 6.36
N PHE A 218 8.09 0.41 6.39
CA PHE A 218 8.38 -0.71 7.28
C PHE A 218 8.68 -0.19 8.69
N ASP A 219 8.04 -0.83 9.67
CA ASP A 219 8.25 -0.62 11.10
C ASP A 219 8.59 -1.96 11.78
#